data_f3bb15b57e6f6c39a980c981318b6f41
#
_entry.id   f3bb15b57e6f6c39a980c981318b6f41
#
_cell.length_a   1.000
_cell.length_b   1.000
_cell.length_c   1.000
_cell.angle_alpha   90.00
_cell.angle_beta   90.00
_cell.angle_gamma   90.00
#
_symmetry.space_group_name_H-M   'P 1'
#
loop_
_entity.id
_entity.type
_entity.pdbx_description
1 polymer ?
#
loop_
_entity_poly.entity_id
_entity_poly.type
_entity_poly.pdbx_seq_one_letter_code
_entity_poly.pdbx_strand_id
1 'polypeptide(L)'
;MQGYLINAARAICPELYDTCRMAKRKIAAIRRTVRFSQKVMKDIPQGSIERLIFEKLKDMKVVETAFRWKDVGNVCDLDENSSVSHSENVLKNHCEDVMVINSADRQLVVTNDIQDVVVVNTEDAVYVSSKERVDDIKNIISENKEKYENYFDYNRISYREWGIHELLNASDGYKVKKVTVFPGMSMNLHQHE
;
A
#
# COMPACT_ATOMS: atom_id res chain seq x y z
N MET A 1 -26.57 -12.46 -5.63
CA MET A 1 -25.17 -12.71 -5.25
C MET A 1 -24.90 -12.47 -3.76
N GLN A 2 -25.25 -11.31 -3.17
CA GLN A 2 -25.02 -11.03 -1.73
C GLN A 2 -25.62 -12.08 -0.77
N GLY A 3 -26.82 -12.60 -1.06
CA GLY A 3 -27.46 -13.61 -0.21
C GLY A 3 -26.73 -14.95 -0.17
N TYR A 4 -26.11 -15.39 -1.26
CA TYR A 4 -25.38 -16.64 -1.31
C TYR A 4 -24.13 -16.62 -0.42
N LEU A 5 -23.29 -15.58 -0.53
CA LEU A 5 -22.08 -15.45 0.30
C LEU A 5 -22.41 -15.37 1.79
N ILE A 6 -23.45 -14.61 2.16
CA ILE A 6 -23.91 -14.50 3.54
C ILE A 6 -24.38 -15.85 4.09
N ASN A 7 -25.14 -16.61 3.31
CA ASN A 7 -25.59 -17.93 3.69
C ASN A 7 -24.42 -18.94 3.79
N ALA A 8 -23.49 -18.88 2.86
CA ALA A 8 -22.26 -19.67 2.89
C ALA A 8 -21.42 -19.36 4.14
N ALA A 9 -21.20 -18.08 4.45
CA ALA A 9 -20.48 -17.67 5.65
C ALA A 9 -21.17 -18.18 6.93
N ARG A 10 -22.51 -18.09 6.99
CA ARG A 10 -23.29 -18.61 8.12
C ARG A 10 -23.16 -20.11 8.30
N ALA A 11 -23.11 -20.86 7.22
CA ALA A 11 -23.03 -22.32 7.25
C ALA A 11 -21.62 -22.84 7.50
N ILE A 12 -20.59 -22.20 6.91
CA ILE A 12 -19.22 -22.70 6.88
C ILE A 12 -18.37 -22.12 8.01
N CYS A 13 -18.56 -20.84 8.32
CA CYS A 13 -17.82 -20.11 9.36
C CYS A 13 -18.78 -19.25 10.18
N PRO A 14 -19.63 -19.87 11.05
CA PRO A 14 -20.63 -19.16 11.84
C PRO A 14 -20.01 -18.10 12.77
N GLU A 15 -18.81 -18.35 13.27
CA GLU A 15 -18.07 -17.40 14.11
C GLU A 15 -17.78 -16.09 13.37
N LEU A 16 -17.30 -16.16 12.12
CA LEU A 16 -17.11 -14.97 11.27
C LEU A 16 -18.45 -14.27 11.01
N TYR A 17 -19.48 -15.03 10.66
CA TYR A 17 -20.80 -14.47 10.39
C TYR A 17 -21.38 -13.73 11.60
N ASP A 18 -21.32 -14.33 12.78
CA ASP A 18 -21.89 -13.74 14.01
C ASP A 18 -21.09 -12.52 14.46
N THR A 19 -19.75 -12.54 14.34
CA THR A 19 -18.90 -11.40 14.65
C THR A 19 -19.17 -10.24 13.70
N CYS A 20 -19.29 -10.47 12.41
CA CYS A 20 -19.66 -9.45 11.43
C CYS A 20 -21.07 -8.88 11.70
N ARG A 21 -22.02 -9.72 12.09
CA ARG A 21 -23.38 -9.29 12.46
C ARG A 21 -23.40 -8.43 13.71
N MET A 22 -22.59 -8.78 14.73
CA MET A 22 -22.42 -7.95 15.92
C MET A 22 -21.73 -6.64 15.59
N ALA A 23 -20.73 -6.64 14.73
CA ALA A 23 -20.04 -5.44 14.25
C ALA A 23 -21.04 -4.46 13.61
N LYS A 24 -21.89 -4.97 12.70
CA LYS A 24 -22.93 -4.17 12.04
C LYS A 24 -23.91 -3.51 13.03
N ARG A 25 -24.27 -4.18 14.12
CA ARG A 25 -25.19 -3.63 15.14
C ARG A 25 -24.55 -2.54 16.01
N LYS A 26 -23.23 -2.51 16.11
CA LYS A 26 -22.46 -1.57 16.94
C LYS A 26 -21.74 -0.50 16.12
N ILE A 27 -22.16 -0.28 14.89
CA ILE A 27 -21.64 0.78 14.05
C ILE A 27 -22.03 2.13 14.63
N ALA A 28 -21.05 2.94 14.98
CA ALA A 28 -21.23 4.35 15.24
C ALA A 28 -20.99 5.11 13.92
N ALA A 29 -22.06 5.59 13.31
CA ALA A 29 -21.97 6.48 12.16
C ALA A 29 -21.88 7.93 12.67
N ILE A 30 -20.68 8.50 12.63
CA ILE A 30 -20.46 9.92 12.88
C ILE A 30 -20.15 10.57 11.53
N ARG A 31 -21.12 11.33 11.00
CA ARG A 31 -21.07 11.95 9.66
C ARG A 31 -20.94 10.89 8.55
N ARG A 32 -19.88 10.94 7.72
CA ARG A 32 -19.61 9.99 6.62
C ARG A 32 -18.67 8.84 7.00
N THR A 33 -18.19 8.79 8.24
CA THR A 33 -17.22 7.79 8.68
C THR A 33 -17.90 6.69 9.48
N VAL A 34 -17.74 5.45 9.06
CA VAL A 34 -18.18 4.25 9.77
C VAL A 34 -16.99 3.65 10.51
N ARG A 35 -17.11 3.48 11.82
CA ARG A 35 -16.07 2.86 12.65
C ARG A 35 -16.62 1.62 13.35
N PHE A 36 -15.87 0.55 13.30
CA PHE A 36 -16.16 -0.67 14.05
C PHE A 36 -15.51 -0.62 15.44
N SER A 37 -16.16 -1.26 16.42
CA SER A 37 -15.59 -1.40 17.75
C SER A 37 -14.33 -2.25 17.72
N GLN A 38 -13.24 -1.76 18.31
CA GLN A 38 -11.96 -2.47 18.38
C GLN A 38 -12.11 -3.86 19.06
N LYS A 39 -12.99 -3.97 20.04
CA LYS A 39 -13.29 -5.23 20.73
C LYS A 39 -13.87 -6.26 19.76
N VAL A 40 -14.83 -5.86 18.92
CA VAL A 40 -15.47 -6.76 17.94
C VAL A 40 -14.46 -7.16 16.84
N MET A 41 -13.57 -6.24 16.44
CA MET A 41 -12.55 -6.54 15.42
C MET A 41 -11.51 -7.57 15.92
N LYS A 42 -11.24 -7.62 17.22
CA LYS A 42 -10.33 -8.63 17.80
C LYS A 42 -10.94 -10.03 17.82
N ASP A 43 -12.25 -10.13 17.83
CA ASP A 43 -12.98 -11.41 17.88
C ASP A 43 -13.20 -12.00 16.46
N ILE A 44 -12.75 -11.32 15.38
CA ILE A 44 -12.83 -11.84 14.02
C ILE A 44 -11.82 -12.97 13.83
N PRO A 45 -12.25 -14.14 13.30
CA PRO A 45 -11.33 -15.22 12.99
C PRO A 45 -10.22 -14.78 12.05
N GLN A 46 -8.98 -15.14 12.39
CA GLN A 46 -7.80 -14.85 11.59
C GLN A 46 -7.81 -15.68 10.31
N GLY A 47 -7.66 -15.06 9.15
CA GLY A 47 -7.59 -15.73 7.87
C GLY A 47 -8.25 -14.93 6.75
N SER A 48 -7.88 -15.26 5.51
CA SER A 48 -8.53 -14.69 4.34
C SER A 48 -9.89 -15.33 4.12
N ILE A 49 -10.80 -14.64 3.43
CA ILE A 49 -12.14 -15.15 3.12
C ILE A 49 -12.08 -16.40 2.22
N GLU A 50 -11.03 -16.50 1.40
CA GLU A 50 -10.74 -17.65 0.56
C GLU A 50 -10.60 -18.92 1.43
N ARG A 51 -9.70 -18.88 2.42
CA ARG A 51 -9.47 -20.01 3.34
C ARG A 51 -10.62 -20.27 4.27
N LEU A 52 -11.27 -19.24 4.75
CA LEU A 52 -12.36 -19.40 5.73
C LEU A 52 -13.64 -19.90 5.08
N ILE A 53 -13.92 -19.53 3.83
CA ILE A 53 -15.20 -19.82 3.17
C ILE A 53 -15.01 -20.48 1.80
N PHE A 54 -14.26 -19.88 0.85
CA PHE A 54 -14.27 -20.29 -0.55
C PHE A 54 -13.69 -21.67 -0.77
N GLU A 55 -12.58 -22.02 -0.15
CA GLU A 55 -11.95 -23.35 -0.26
C GLU A 55 -12.86 -24.48 0.29
N LYS A 56 -13.84 -24.13 1.12
CA LYS A 56 -14.79 -25.09 1.72
C LYS A 56 -16.11 -25.18 0.96
N LEU A 57 -16.32 -24.34 -0.07
CA LEU A 57 -17.50 -24.40 -0.91
C LEU A 57 -17.40 -25.53 -1.92
N LYS A 58 -18.44 -26.38 -1.97
CA LYS A 58 -18.50 -27.50 -2.91
C LYS A 58 -19.02 -27.11 -4.31
N ASP A 59 -19.76 -26.02 -4.40
CA ASP A 59 -20.49 -25.60 -5.61
C ASP A 59 -19.96 -24.27 -6.17
N MET A 60 -18.64 -24.12 -6.26
CA MET A 60 -18.04 -22.96 -6.92
C MET A 60 -18.04 -23.13 -8.43
N LYS A 61 -18.47 -22.07 -9.13
CA LYS A 61 -18.36 -22.00 -10.59
C LYS A 61 -17.19 -21.08 -10.95
N VAL A 62 -16.36 -21.54 -11.88
CA VAL A 62 -15.26 -20.77 -12.45
C VAL A 62 -15.69 -20.30 -13.83
N VAL A 63 -15.44 -19.03 -14.12
CA VAL A 63 -15.63 -18.45 -15.45
C VAL A 63 -14.26 -18.11 -16.01
N GLU A 64 -13.89 -18.74 -17.11
CA GLU A 64 -12.69 -18.40 -17.85
C GLU A 64 -12.85 -17.04 -18.51
N THR A 65 -11.78 -16.23 -18.46
CA THR A 65 -11.77 -14.90 -19.06
C THR A 65 -10.61 -14.80 -20.04
N ALA A 66 -10.83 -14.08 -21.14
CA ALA A 66 -9.81 -13.84 -22.17
C ALA A 66 -8.98 -12.56 -21.90
N PHE A 67 -9.34 -11.75 -20.93
CA PHE A 67 -8.58 -10.55 -20.58
C PHE A 67 -7.38 -10.90 -19.69
N ARG A 68 -6.31 -10.14 -19.82
CA ARG A 68 -5.16 -10.25 -18.92
C ARG A 68 -5.54 -9.66 -17.56
N TRP A 69 -5.30 -10.44 -16.52
CA TRP A 69 -5.42 -10.01 -15.14
C TRP A 69 -4.15 -10.39 -14.38
N LYS A 70 -3.60 -9.47 -13.63
CA LYS A 70 -2.43 -9.69 -12.80
C LYS A 70 -2.62 -8.97 -11.47
N ASP A 71 -2.40 -9.67 -10.38
CA ASP A 71 -2.29 -9.07 -9.07
C ASP A 71 -0.89 -8.46 -8.92
N VAL A 72 -0.83 -7.16 -8.62
CA VAL A 72 0.44 -6.47 -8.40
C VAL A 72 0.85 -6.68 -6.95
N GLY A 73 1.58 -7.77 -6.70
CA GLY A 73 2.09 -8.13 -5.38
C GLY A 73 3.39 -7.41 -5.00
N ASN A 74 4.20 -7.09 -6.00
CA ASN A 74 5.46 -6.37 -5.84
C ASN A 74 5.76 -5.49 -7.07
N VAL A 75 6.86 -4.76 -7.02
CA VAL A 75 7.25 -3.83 -8.10
C VAL A 75 7.58 -4.52 -9.42
N CYS A 76 8.05 -5.77 -9.40
CA CYS A 76 8.31 -6.55 -10.62
C CYS A 76 7.04 -6.95 -11.36
N ASP A 77 5.89 -6.89 -10.69
CA ASP A 77 4.58 -7.15 -11.31
C ASP A 77 4.06 -5.96 -12.11
N LEU A 78 4.68 -4.80 -11.98
CA LEU A 78 4.36 -3.63 -12.81
C LEU A 78 4.83 -3.92 -14.24
N ASP A 79 3.92 -3.78 -15.20
CA ASP A 79 4.26 -3.89 -16.61
C ASP A 79 5.24 -2.75 -16.98
N GLU A 80 6.24 -3.05 -17.80
CA GLU A 80 7.16 -2.04 -18.32
C GLU A 80 6.45 -0.91 -19.08
N ASN A 81 5.24 -1.18 -19.56
CA ASN A 81 4.38 -0.19 -20.21
C ASN A 81 3.47 0.58 -19.24
N SER A 82 3.55 0.35 -17.94
CA SER A 82 2.78 1.14 -16.97
C SER A 82 3.35 2.54 -16.85
N SER A 83 2.50 3.54 -16.65
CA SER A 83 2.93 4.93 -16.44
C SER A 83 3.85 5.11 -15.22
N VAL A 84 3.88 4.13 -14.33
CA VAL A 84 4.73 4.11 -13.13
C VAL A 84 6.17 3.68 -13.46
N SER A 85 6.37 2.86 -14.50
CA SER A 85 7.70 2.40 -14.93
C SER A 85 8.45 3.40 -15.83
N HIS A 86 7.77 4.45 -16.31
CA HIS A 86 8.36 5.49 -17.16
C HIS A 86 8.92 6.61 -16.28
N SER A 87 10.16 6.47 -15.89
CA SER A 87 10.91 7.55 -15.23
C SER A 87 11.75 8.28 -16.28
N GLU A 88 11.50 9.56 -16.47
CA GLU A 88 12.22 10.38 -17.47
C GLU A 88 13.72 10.52 -17.15
N ASN A 89 14.10 10.38 -15.86
CA ASN A 89 15.46 10.57 -15.38
C ASN A 89 16.16 9.22 -15.11
N VAL A 90 16.25 8.36 -16.12
CA VAL A 90 16.90 7.05 -16.01
C VAL A 90 17.80 6.80 -17.22
N LEU A 91 19.06 6.46 -16.96
CA LEU A 91 20.02 6.00 -17.96
C LEU A 91 20.43 4.55 -17.67
N LYS A 92 20.28 3.66 -18.65
CA LYS A 92 20.73 2.27 -18.57
C LYS A 92 21.84 2.06 -19.60
N ASN A 93 22.97 1.52 -19.17
CA ASN A 93 24.10 1.17 -20.02
C ASN A 93 24.53 -0.26 -19.76
N HIS A 94 24.60 -1.10 -20.81
CA HIS A 94 24.94 -2.52 -20.72
C HIS A 94 24.14 -3.28 -19.65
N CYS A 95 22.84 -3.02 -19.57
CA CYS A 95 21.93 -3.63 -18.59
C CYS A 95 21.03 -4.67 -19.26
N GLU A 96 20.86 -5.82 -18.61
CA GLU A 96 19.95 -6.88 -19.04
C GLU A 96 18.91 -7.13 -17.95
N ASP A 97 17.63 -7.10 -18.32
CA ASP A 97 16.47 -7.32 -17.43
C ASP A 97 16.50 -6.46 -16.14
N VAL A 98 16.84 -5.19 -16.27
CA VAL A 98 16.90 -4.23 -15.16
C VAL A 98 15.66 -3.34 -15.16
N MET A 99 14.90 -3.37 -14.06
CA MET A 99 13.79 -2.48 -13.82
C MET A 99 14.24 -1.30 -12.94
N VAL A 100 13.97 -0.07 -13.40
CA VAL A 100 14.25 1.13 -12.62
C VAL A 100 12.96 1.95 -12.48
N ILE A 101 12.55 2.20 -11.24
CA ILE A 101 11.47 3.11 -10.90
C ILE A 101 12.10 4.29 -10.19
N ASN A 102 12.07 5.46 -10.82
CA ASN A 102 12.58 6.69 -10.24
C ASN A 102 11.43 7.68 -10.07
N SER A 103 11.01 7.90 -8.84
CA SER A 103 9.98 8.87 -8.47
C SER A 103 10.54 10.16 -7.86
N ALA A 104 11.86 10.28 -7.80
CA ALA A 104 12.52 11.50 -7.31
C ALA A 104 12.73 12.48 -8.46
N ASP A 105 12.07 13.63 -8.42
CA ASP A 105 12.04 14.62 -9.52
C ASP A 105 13.40 15.17 -9.90
N ARG A 106 14.34 15.25 -8.95
CA ARG A 106 15.65 15.89 -9.13
C ARG A 106 16.83 14.94 -9.10
N GLN A 107 16.57 13.64 -9.23
CA GLN A 107 17.61 12.62 -9.21
C GLN A 107 17.66 11.90 -10.55
N LEU A 108 18.86 11.76 -11.11
CA LEU A 108 19.14 10.92 -12.25
C LEU A 108 19.64 9.57 -11.72
N VAL A 109 18.97 8.47 -12.11
CA VAL A 109 19.41 7.13 -11.81
C VAL A 109 20.17 6.60 -13.02
N VAL A 110 21.42 6.22 -12.81
CA VAL A 110 22.28 5.59 -13.84
C VAL A 110 22.59 4.17 -13.41
N THR A 111 22.28 3.22 -14.26
CA THR A 111 22.65 1.81 -14.07
C THR A 111 23.60 1.37 -15.15
N ASN A 112 24.66 0.66 -14.78
CA ASN A 112 25.71 0.24 -15.72
C ASN A 112 26.18 -1.17 -15.42
N ASP A 113 26.19 -2.02 -16.44
CA ASP A 113 26.74 -3.38 -16.43
C ASP A 113 26.16 -4.24 -15.29
N ILE A 114 24.83 -4.24 -15.16
CA ILE A 114 24.08 -5.04 -14.18
C ILE A 114 22.94 -5.79 -14.87
N GLN A 115 22.53 -6.91 -14.24
CA GLN A 115 21.46 -7.76 -14.76
C GLN A 115 20.53 -8.23 -13.63
N ASP A 116 19.27 -8.56 -13.97
CA ASP A 116 18.25 -9.14 -13.08
C ASP A 116 18.02 -8.31 -11.80
N VAL A 117 18.08 -6.99 -11.90
CA VAL A 117 18.00 -6.06 -10.76
C VAL A 117 16.79 -5.15 -10.85
N VAL A 118 16.21 -4.87 -9.70
CA VAL A 118 15.23 -3.80 -9.49
C VAL A 118 15.86 -2.67 -8.71
N VAL A 119 15.70 -1.46 -9.22
CA VAL A 119 16.07 -0.22 -8.53
C VAL A 119 14.81 0.62 -8.34
N VAL A 120 14.48 0.94 -7.10
CA VAL A 120 13.39 1.87 -6.75
C VAL A 120 14.02 3.05 -6.05
N ASN A 121 13.93 4.21 -6.66
CA ASN A 121 14.42 5.47 -6.11
C ASN A 121 13.24 6.40 -5.81
N THR A 122 13.14 6.80 -4.56
CA THR A 122 12.14 7.76 -4.07
C THR A 122 12.84 8.97 -3.45
N GLU A 123 12.08 9.98 -3.05
CA GLU A 123 12.63 11.15 -2.35
C GLU A 123 13.26 10.79 -0.98
N ASP A 124 12.85 9.67 -0.38
CA ASP A 124 13.21 9.29 0.98
C ASP A 124 14.22 8.15 1.04
N ALA A 125 14.24 7.27 0.05
CA ALA A 125 15.06 6.07 0.08
C ALA A 125 15.38 5.51 -1.31
N VAL A 126 16.47 4.76 -1.40
CA VAL A 126 16.82 3.96 -2.58
C VAL A 126 16.80 2.49 -2.16
N TYR A 127 16.07 1.69 -2.92
CA TYR A 127 16.04 0.23 -2.78
C TYR A 127 16.62 -0.43 -4.02
N VAL A 128 17.58 -1.31 -3.83
CA VAL A 128 18.20 -2.11 -4.88
C VAL A 128 18.16 -3.57 -4.47
N SER A 129 17.63 -4.42 -5.33
CA SER A 129 17.51 -5.86 -5.08
C SER A 129 17.62 -6.66 -6.37
N SER A 130 18.00 -7.93 -6.28
CA SER A 130 17.72 -8.86 -7.36
C SER A 130 16.19 -9.04 -7.50
N LYS A 131 15.70 -9.32 -8.70
CA LYS A 131 14.26 -9.56 -8.94
C LYS A 131 13.74 -10.75 -8.13
N GLU A 132 14.56 -11.77 -7.90
CA GLU A 132 14.19 -12.94 -7.11
C GLU A 132 13.92 -12.63 -5.62
N ARG A 133 14.57 -11.59 -5.08
CA ARG A 133 14.54 -11.24 -3.66
C ARG A 133 13.77 -9.95 -3.34
N VAL A 134 13.05 -9.42 -4.30
CA VAL A 134 12.33 -8.14 -4.15
C VAL A 134 11.33 -8.14 -3.00
N ASP A 135 10.73 -9.28 -2.68
CA ASP A 135 9.75 -9.42 -1.59
C ASP A 135 10.37 -9.36 -0.19
N ASP A 136 11.68 -9.56 -0.06
CA ASP A 136 12.37 -9.49 1.22
C ASP A 136 12.29 -8.11 1.86
N ILE A 137 11.99 -7.06 1.09
CA ILE A 137 11.85 -5.70 1.59
C ILE A 137 10.89 -5.60 2.79
N LYS A 138 9.81 -6.39 2.79
CA LYS A 138 8.83 -6.42 3.89
C LYS A 138 9.45 -6.85 5.21
N ASN A 139 10.30 -7.88 5.15
CA ASN A 139 11.01 -8.40 6.31
C ASN A 139 12.11 -7.42 6.76
N ILE A 140 12.89 -6.89 5.81
CA ILE A 140 13.95 -5.90 6.07
C ILE A 140 13.37 -4.68 6.81
N ILE A 141 12.24 -4.13 6.35
CA ILE A 141 11.56 -3.02 7.00
C ILE A 141 11.08 -3.42 8.40
N SER A 142 10.42 -4.58 8.53
CA SER A 142 9.89 -5.09 9.79
C SER A 142 10.97 -5.24 10.86
N GLU A 143 12.13 -5.82 10.50
CA GLU A 143 13.25 -6.07 11.40
C GLU A 143 14.01 -4.80 11.81
N ASN A 144 13.94 -3.75 10.97
CA ASN A 144 14.72 -2.53 11.18
C ASN A 144 13.86 -1.31 11.53
N LYS A 145 12.55 -1.50 11.72
CA LYS A 145 11.59 -0.41 11.90
C LYS A 145 11.95 0.52 13.05
N GLU A 146 12.31 0.00 14.21
CA GLU A 146 12.65 0.81 15.39
C GLU A 146 13.88 1.69 15.15
N LYS A 147 14.90 1.16 14.45
CA LYS A 147 16.14 1.88 14.20
C LYS A 147 15.99 2.99 13.16
N TYR A 148 15.12 2.79 12.17
CA TYR A 148 14.93 3.68 11.03
C TYR A 148 13.51 4.21 10.92
N GLU A 149 12.81 4.39 12.06
CA GLU A 149 11.42 4.84 12.13
C GLU A 149 11.17 6.11 11.29
N ASN A 150 12.09 7.07 11.32
CA ASN A 150 11.98 8.32 10.58
C ASN A 150 11.90 8.13 9.05
N TYR A 151 12.44 7.03 8.52
CA TYR A 151 12.39 6.71 7.09
C TYR A 151 11.20 5.86 6.70
N PHE A 152 10.66 5.07 7.62
CA PHE A 152 9.60 4.12 7.32
C PHE A 152 8.19 4.63 7.66
N ASP A 153 8.07 5.43 8.73
CA ASP A 153 6.77 5.89 9.24
C ASP A 153 6.42 7.34 8.80
N TYR A 154 7.38 8.11 8.30
CA TYR A 154 7.19 9.50 7.91
C TYR A 154 7.45 9.69 6.42
N ASN A 155 6.40 9.66 5.63
CA ASN A 155 6.52 10.08 4.24
C ASN A 155 6.83 11.57 4.16
N ARG A 156 7.82 11.93 3.37
CA ARG A 156 8.16 13.34 3.08
C ARG A 156 6.96 14.07 2.50
N ILE A 157 6.14 13.40 1.70
CA ILE A 157 4.91 13.93 1.12
C ILE A 157 3.71 13.24 1.77
N SER A 158 2.80 14.03 2.37
CA SER A 158 1.55 13.56 2.95
C SER A 158 0.37 14.19 2.25
N TYR A 159 -0.49 13.36 1.67
CA TYR A 159 -1.74 13.78 1.03
C TYR A 159 -2.86 13.89 2.06
N ARG A 160 -3.63 14.98 2.00
CA ARG A 160 -4.78 15.26 2.84
C ARG A 160 -6.00 15.57 1.97
N GLU A 161 -7.20 15.48 2.52
CA GLU A 161 -8.44 15.83 1.78
C GLU A 161 -8.42 17.26 1.24
N TRP A 162 -7.73 18.17 1.91
CA TRP A 162 -7.68 19.58 1.57
C TRP A 162 -6.39 20.01 0.83
N GLY A 163 -5.38 19.11 0.68
CA GLY A 163 -4.12 19.50 0.04
C GLY A 163 -2.98 18.54 0.31
N ILE A 164 -1.77 19.06 0.23
CA ILE A 164 -0.51 18.32 0.35
C ILE A 164 0.40 18.98 1.37
N HIS A 165 0.99 18.19 2.26
CA HIS A 165 2.13 18.58 3.08
C HIS A 165 3.41 17.96 2.52
N GLU A 166 4.41 18.77 2.28
CA GLU A 166 5.75 18.35 1.87
C GLU A 166 6.77 18.78 2.91
N LEU A 167 7.51 17.85 3.51
CA LEU A 167 8.62 18.15 4.39
C LEU A 167 9.85 18.54 3.55
N LEU A 168 10.24 19.81 3.56
CA LEU A 168 11.38 20.30 2.80
C LEU A 168 12.70 20.10 3.54
N ASN A 169 12.70 20.34 4.85
CA ASN A 169 13.87 20.18 5.69
C ASN A 169 13.46 19.97 7.16
N ALA A 170 14.25 19.19 7.89
CA ALA A 170 14.10 18.99 9.33
C ALA A 170 15.48 18.81 9.97
N SER A 171 15.69 19.46 11.11
CA SER A 171 16.84 19.27 11.98
C SER A 171 16.41 19.48 13.42
N ASP A 172 17.35 19.31 14.36
CA ASP A 172 17.08 19.60 15.76
C ASP A 172 16.58 21.04 15.93
N GLY A 173 15.37 21.18 16.50
CA GLY A 173 14.77 22.46 16.81
C GLY A 173 13.97 23.12 15.67
N TYR A 174 13.97 22.61 14.43
CA TYR A 174 13.12 23.17 13.36
C TYR A 174 12.66 22.15 12.32
N LYS A 175 11.51 22.47 11.71
CA LYS A 175 10.98 21.76 10.53
C LYS A 175 10.44 22.78 9.53
N VAL A 176 10.83 22.65 8.26
CA VAL A 176 10.32 23.46 7.14
C VAL A 176 9.39 22.58 6.31
N LYS A 177 8.15 23.01 6.17
CA LYS A 177 7.14 22.31 5.38
C LYS A 177 6.55 23.23 4.32
N LYS A 178 6.36 22.70 3.12
CA LYS A 178 5.54 23.32 2.09
C LYS A 178 4.12 22.76 2.23
N VAL A 179 3.15 23.65 2.26
CA VAL A 179 1.73 23.29 2.34
C VAL A 179 1.05 23.81 1.09
N THR A 180 0.45 22.89 0.33
CA THR A 180 -0.35 23.22 -0.84
C THR A 180 -1.80 22.95 -0.52
N VAL A 181 -2.66 23.98 -0.56
CA VAL A 181 -4.10 23.84 -0.34
C VAL A 181 -4.80 23.84 -1.70
N PHE A 182 -5.67 22.85 -1.94
CA PHE A 182 -6.39 22.73 -3.21
C PHE A 182 -7.47 23.84 -3.34
N PRO A 183 -7.79 24.27 -4.56
CA PRO A 183 -8.85 25.25 -4.79
C PRO A 183 -10.16 24.87 -4.12
N GLY A 184 -10.78 25.78 -3.39
CA GLY A 184 -12.03 25.56 -2.67
C GLY A 184 -11.92 24.74 -1.38
N MET A 185 -10.71 24.34 -0.97
CA MET A 185 -10.46 23.62 0.28
C MET A 185 -9.87 24.54 1.35
N SER A 186 -9.94 24.11 2.59
CA SER A 186 -9.36 24.83 3.72
C SER A 186 -8.74 23.88 4.75
N MET A 187 -7.68 24.32 5.37
CA MET A 187 -7.05 23.68 6.53
C MET A 187 -7.82 24.03 7.81
N ASN A 188 -7.92 23.08 8.72
CA ASN A 188 -8.43 23.39 10.06
C ASN A 188 -7.46 24.32 10.80
N LEU A 189 -8.04 25.21 11.62
CA LEU A 189 -7.24 26.02 12.52
C LEU A 189 -6.46 25.11 13.49
N HIS A 190 -5.16 25.33 13.60
CA HIS A 190 -4.28 24.62 14.51
C HIS A 190 -3.25 25.58 15.10
N GLN A 191 -2.76 25.22 16.26
CA GLN A 191 -1.74 25.98 16.98
C GLN A 191 -0.49 25.11 17.14
N HIS A 192 0.67 25.70 17.02
CA HIS A 192 1.94 25.05 17.36
C HIS A 192 2.35 25.51 18.77
N GLU A 193 2.78 24.54 19.58
CA GLU A 193 3.41 24.80 20.88
C GLU A 193 4.89 25.10 20.71
#